data_c07a678863dd111a05f4316a0bd7b91b
#
_entry.id   c07a678863dd111a05f4316a0bd7b91b
#
_cell.length_a   1.000
_cell.length_b   1.000
_cell.length_c   1.000
_cell.angle_alpha   90.00
_cell.angle_beta   90.00
_cell.angle_gamma   90.00
#
_symmetry.space_group_name_H-M   'P 1'
#
loop_
_entity.id
_entity.type
_entity.pdbx_description
1 polymer ?
#
loop_
_entity_poly.entity_id
_entity_poly.type
_entity_poly.pdbx_seq_one_letter_code
_entity_poly.pdbx_strand_id
1 'polypeptide(L)'
;MRHRVHAVFATATLLAGCATGPHGSDAIVPAPAEAAIAAQRAGMQPAEISRAADIYPLKCAKCHKFYDPAPYPDSEWRTWMTKMSKKSRLEPDEAELLTRYLDAARLARRLASPAP
;
A
#
# COMPACT_ATOMS: atom_id res chain seq x y z
N MET A 1 -68.59 15.81 11.98
CA MET A 1 -67.71 14.92 11.18
C MET A 1 -66.28 15.16 11.61
N ARG A 2 -65.69 14.20 12.32
CA ARG A 2 -64.29 14.30 12.84
C ARG A 2 -63.40 13.48 11.94
N HIS A 3 -62.54 14.14 11.15
CA HIS A 3 -61.53 13.47 10.35
C HIS A 3 -60.31 13.17 11.23
N ARG A 4 -60.09 11.90 11.49
CA ARG A 4 -58.86 11.38 12.12
C ARG A 4 -57.77 11.30 11.06
N VAL A 5 -56.74 12.12 11.19
CA VAL A 5 -55.53 12.04 10.39
C VAL A 5 -54.60 11.00 11.07
N HIS A 6 -54.42 9.87 10.44
CA HIS A 6 -53.41 8.89 10.88
C HIS A 6 -52.04 9.30 10.36
N ALA A 7 -51.19 9.76 11.27
CA ALA A 7 -49.77 9.98 10.97
C ALA A 7 -49.06 8.62 10.88
N VAL A 8 -48.61 8.27 9.69
CA VAL A 8 -47.77 7.10 9.46
C VAL A 8 -46.32 7.50 9.74
N PHE A 9 -45.78 7.05 10.87
CA PHE A 9 -44.35 7.16 11.16
C PHE A 9 -43.60 6.12 10.35
N ALA A 10 -42.89 6.56 9.30
CA ALA A 10 -41.96 5.75 8.60
C ALA A 10 -40.64 5.67 9.41
N THR A 11 -40.43 4.57 10.07
CA THR A 11 -39.15 4.27 10.73
C THR A 11 -38.10 3.92 9.66
N ALA A 12 -37.21 4.87 9.38
CA ALA A 12 -36.05 4.62 8.56
C ALA A 12 -35.04 3.80 9.37
N THR A 13 -34.94 2.52 9.06
CA THR A 13 -33.92 1.62 9.61
C THR A 13 -32.59 1.94 8.91
N LEU A 14 -31.71 2.66 9.58
CA LEU A 14 -30.31 2.84 9.17
C LEU A 14 -29.58 1.49 9.32
N LEU A 15 -29.41 0.78 8.24
CA LEU A 15 -28.48 -0.33 8.16
C LEU A 15 -27.08 0.25 8.20
N ALA A 16 -26.48 0.25 9.39
CA ALA A 16 -25.04 0.46 9.55
C ALA A 16 -24.35 -0.75 8.93
N GLY A 17 -23.98 -0.63 7.65
CA GLY A 17 -23.08 -1.57 6.99
C GLY A 17 -21.72 -1.50 7.66
N CYS A 18 -21.39 -2.50 8.49
CA CYS A 18 -20.01 -2.74 8.88
C CYS A 18 -19.24 -3.06 7.59
N ALA A 19 -18.52 -2.07 7.07
CA ALA A 19 -17.49 -2.31 6.09
C ALA A 19 -16.40 -3.11 6.80
N THR A 20 -16.50 -4.44 6.76
CA THR A 20 -15.38 -5.32 7.03
C THR A 20 -14.39 -5.07 5.91
N GLY A 21 -13.44 -4.16 6.17
CA GLY A 21 -12.26 -4.04 5.31
C GLY A 21 -11.57 -5.42 5.21
N PRO A 22 -10.88 -5.72 4.12
CA PRO A 22 -10.19 -6.98 3.96
C PRO A 22 -9.18 -7.15 5.09
N HIS A 23 -9.56 -7.94 6.09
CA HIS A 23 -8.64 -8.50 7.07
C HIS A 23 -7.89 -9.61 6.34
N GLY A 24 -6.89 -9.22 5.56
CA GLY A 24 -6.17 -10.22 4.83
C GLY A 24 -4.75 -9.78 4.60
N SER A 25 -3.91 -10.67 4.88
CA SER A 25 -2.50 -10.82 4.53
C SER A 25 -2.15 -10.55 3.05
N ASP A 26 -3.09 -10.13 2.22
CA ASP A 26 -2.93 -9.92 0.78
C ASP A 26 -2.84 -8.43 0.38
N ALA A 27 -2.95 -7.52 1.33
CA ALA A 27 -2.80 -6.09 1.05
C ALA A 27 -1.36 -5.77 0.65
N ILE A 28 -1.21 -5.05 -0.46
CA ILE A 28 0.10 -4.54 -0.89
C ILE A 28 0.58 -3.50 0.12
N VAL A 29 1.77 -3.74 0.69
CA VAL A 29 2.40 -2.83 1.66
C VAL A 29 3.80 -2.45 1.15
N PRO A 30 4.10 -1.16 0.98
CA PRO A 30 3.22 0.01 1.15
C PRO A 30 2.07 0.04 0.13
N ALA A 31 0.97 0.69 0.48
CA ALA A 31 -0.16 0.84 -0.44
C ALA A 31 0.28 1.56 -1.73
N PRO A 32 -0.17 1.12 -2.93
CA PRO A 32 0.31 1.68 -4.20
C PRO A 32 0.16 3.20 -4.31
N ALA A 33 -0.94 3.75 -3.84
CA ALA A 33 -1.17 5.20 -3.87
C ALA A 33 -0.20 5.95 -2.94
N GLU A 34 0.06 5.43 -1.74
CA GLU A 34 1.02 5.97 -0.78
C GLU A 34 2.44 5.95 -1.36
N ALA A 35 2.84 4.81 -1.91
CA ALA A 35 4.15 4.63 -2.52
C ALA A 35 4.36 5.53 -3.74
N ALA A 36 3.34 5.69 -4.59
CA ALA A 36 3.40 6.57 -5.75
C ALA A 36 3.60 8.04 -5.35
N ILE A 37 2.87 8.52 -4.34
CA ILE A 37 3.03 9.89 -3.82
C ILE A 37 4.44 10.09 -3.26
N ALA A 38 4.95 9.13 -2.50
CA ALA A 38 6.30 9.20 -1.95
C ALA A 38 7.37 9.20 -3.05
N ALA A 39 7.25 8.34 -4.03
CA ALA A 39 8.16 8.24 -5.18
C ALA A 39 8.15 9.51 -6.03
N GLN A 40 6.99 10.13 -6.25
CA GLN A 40 6.89 11.41 -6.94
C GLN A 40 7.62 12.52 -6.18
N ARG A 41 7.44 12.58 -4.85
CA ARG A 41 8.15 13.54 -3.99
C ARG A 41 9.68 13.32 -3.98
N ALA A 42 10.11 12.08 -4.17
CA ALA A 42 11.51 11.71 -4.33
C ALA A 42 12.07 11.96 -5.75
N GLY A 43 11.28 12.57 -6.65
CA GLY A 43 11.71 12.96 -7.99
C GLY A 43 11.61 11.87 -9.06
N MET A 44 10.93 10.76 -8.78
CA MET A 44 10.69 9.74 -9.80
C MET A 44 9.65 10.22 -10.83
N GLN A 45 9.89 9.86 -12.10
CA GLN A 45 8.97 10.20 -13.18
C GLN A 45 7.71 9.32 -13.16
N PRO A 46 6.56 9.81 -13.65
CA PRO A 46 5.32 9.03 -13.64
C PRO A 46 5.43 7.65 -14.29
N ALA A 47 6.18 7.53 -15.39
CA ALA A 47 6.40 6.26 -16.07
C ALA A 47 7.23 5.27 -15.23
N GLU A 48 8.23 5.76 -14.49
CA GLU A 48 9.03 4.96 -13.56
C GLU A 48 8.17 4.46 -12.40
N ILE A 49 7.33 5.32 -11.85
CA ILE A 49 6.41 5.00 -10.75
C ILE A 49 5.43 3.91 -11.19
N SER A 50 4.79 4.09 -12.36
CA SER A 50 3.85 3.10 -12.90
C SER A 50 4.52 1.75 -13.09
N ARG A 51 5.70 1.71 -13.71
CA ARG A 51 6.46 0.46 -13.92
C ARG A 51 6.84 -0.21 -12.61
N ALA A 52 7.32 0.55 -11.61
CA ALA A 52 7.67 0.00 -10.30
C ALA A 52 6.45 -0.56 -9.56
N ALA A 53 5.32 0.14 -9.63
CA ALA A 53 4.07 -0.28 -9.03
C ALA A 53 3.53 -1.59 -9.64
N ASP A 54 3.80 -1.84 -10.93
CA ASP A 54 3.45 -3.10 -11.60
C ASP A 54 4.42 -4.23 -11.24
N ILE A 55 5.73 -3.95 -11.21
CA ILE A 55 6.76 -4.96 -10.88
C ILE A 55 6.55 -5.50 -9.47
N TYR A 56 6.25 -4.66 -8.51
CA TYR A 56 6.20 -5.03 -7.09
C TYR A 56 5.22 -6.19 -6.81
N PRO A 57 3.92 -6.11 -7.15
CA PRO A 57 3.01 -7.23 -6.94
C PRO A 57 3.29 -8.41 -7.86
N LEU A 58 3.70 -8.18 -9.11
CA LEU A 58 3.90 -9.24 -10.08
C LEU A 58 5.12 -10.12 -9.78
N LYS A 59 6.17 -9.54 -9.23
CA LYS A 59 7.43 -10.26 -8.98
C LYS A 59 7.62 -10.69 -7.53
N CYS A 60 7.25 -9.83 -6.57
CA CYS A 60 7.54 -10.08 -5.15
C CYS A 60 6.47 -10.92 -4.46
N ALA A 61 5.19 -10.77 -4.81
CA ALA A 61 4.10 -11.51 -4.17
C ALA A 61 4.00 -12.99 -4.54
N LYS A 62 4.84 -13.48 -5.47
CA LYS A 62 4.79 -14.88 -5.91
C LYS A 62 5.19 -15.90 -4.85
N CYS A 63 6.00 -15.49 -3.87
CA CYS A 63 6.59 -16.42 -2.91
C CYS A 63 6.01 -16.26 -1.50
N HIS A 64 5.62 -15.06 -1.11
CA HIS A 64 5.09 -14.75 0.21
C HIS A 64 4.32 -13.42 0.20
N LYS A 65 3.65 -13.13 1.31
CA LYS A 65 2.95 -11.86 1.50
C LYS A 65 3.92 -10.67 1.52
N PHE A 66 3.38 -9.47 1.32
CA PHE A 66 4.14 -8.24 1.52
C PHE A 66 4.45 -8.01 3.00
N TYR A 67 5.65 -7.52 3.25
CA TYR A 67 6.08 -7.04 4.55
C TYR A 67 6.22 -5.53 4.52
N ASP A 68 5.82 -4.86 5.60
CA ASP A 68 6.05 -3.42 5.73
C ASP A 68 7.57 -3.16 5.78
N PRO A 69 8.11 -2.36 4.85
CA PRO A 69 9.54 -2.08 4.83
C PRO A 69 9.98 -1.05 5.89
N ALA A 70 9.04 -0.27 6.46
CA ALA A 70 9.35 0.83 7.35
C ALA A 70 10.13 0.47 8.61
N PRO A 71 9.85 -0.66 9.32
CA PRO A 71 10.55 -1.01 10.55
C PRO A 71 12.01 -1.42 10.37
N TYR A 72 12.42 -1.82 9.15
CA TYR A 72 13.78 -2.33 8.93
C TYR A 72 14.82 -1.22 8.96
N PRO A 73 15.97 -1.40 9.66
CA PRO A 73 17.13 -0.52 9.52
C PRO A 73 17.63 -0.46 8.06
N ASP A 74 18.28 0.63 7.69
CA ASP A 74 18.70 0.86 6.30
C ASP A 74 19.65 -0.21 5.75
N SER A 75 20.58 -0.69 6.58
CA SER A 75 21.52 -1.75 6.19
C SER A 75 20.82 -3.10 5.99
N GLU A 76 19.87 -3.42 6.86
CA GLU A 76 19.09 -4.65 6.78
C GLU A 76 18.17 -4.60 5.56
N TRP A 77 17.49 -3.48 5.33
CA TRP A 77 16.63 -3.28 4.18
C TRP A 77 17.39 -3.44 2.85
N ARG A 78 18.56 -2.85 2.72
CA ARG A 78 19.43 -3.03 1.53
C ARG A 78 19.79 -4.49 1.30
N THR A 79 20.10 -5.21 2.37
CA THR A 79 20.39 -6.64 2.30
C THR A 79 19.18 -7.43 1.80
N TRP A 80 17.99 -7.13 2.32
CA TRP A 80 16.74 -7.74 1.85
C TRP A 80 16.44 -7.43 0.39
N MET A 81 16.58 -6.17 -0.03
CA MET A 81 16.36 -5.79 -1.43
C MET A 81 17.30 -6.55 -2.38
N THR A 82 18.58 -6.64 -2.05
CA THR A 82 19.55 -7.42 -2.84
C THR A 82 19.15 -8.90 -2.93
N LYS A 83 18.78 -9.50 -1.81
CA LYS A 83 18.40 -10.92 -1.75
C LYS A 83 17.10 -11.19 -2.50
N MET A 84 16.07 -10.35 -2.31
CA MET A 84 14.77 -10.54 -2.93
C MET A 84 14.80 -10.24 -4.43
N SER A 85 15.55 -9.24 -4.89
CA SER A 85 15.76 -8.98 -6.32
C SER A 85 16.29 -10.20 -7.05
N LYS A 86 17.30 -10.87 -6.48
CA LYS A 86 17.83 -12.13 -7.04
C LYS A 86 16.79 -13.24 -7.04
N LYS A 87 16.08 -13.44 -5.95
CA LYS A 87 15.03 -14.48 -5.85
C LYS A 87 13.88 -14.26 -6.80
N SER A 88 13.48 -13.01 -7.00
CA SER A 88 12.41 -12.63 -7.92
C SER A 88 12.86 -12.52 -9.37
N ARG A 89 14.14 -12.77 -9.65
CA ARG A 89 14.75 -12.69 -10.99
C ARG A 89 14.48 -11.34 -11.66
N LEU A 90 14.69 -10.27 -10.90
CA LEU A 90 14.61 -8.91 -11.45
C LEU A 90 15.85 -8.66 -12.33
N GLU A 91 15.61 -8.02 -13.47
CA GLU A 91 16.69 -7.44 -14.25
C GLU A 91 17.33 -6.27 -13.47
N PRO A 92 18.59 -5.91 -13.76
CA PRO A 92 19.28 -4.87 -13.00
C PRO A 92 18.52 -3.54 -12.94
N ASP A 93 17.93 -3.10 -14.05
CA ASP A 93 17.13 -1.89 -14.14
C ASP A 93 15.81 -2.00 -13.37
N GLU A 94 15.17 -3.14 -13.36
CA GLU A 94 13.99 -3.42 -12.55
C GLU A 94 14.31 -3.38 -11.05
N ALA A 95 15.43 -3.96 -10.66
CA ALA A 95 15.89 -3.99 -9.27
C ALA A 95 16.22 -2.58 -8.76
N GLU A 96 16.90 -1.76 -9.56
CA GLU A 96 17.20 -0.37 -9.22
C GLU A 96 15.91 0.45 -9.11
N LEU A 97 15.04 0.36 -10.10
CA LEU A 97 13.78 1.07 -10.15
C LEU A 97 12.89 0.74 -8.96
N LEU A 98 12.72 -0.55 -8.65
CA LEU A 98 11.93 -1.00 -7.54
C LEU A 98 12.53 -0.59 -6.20
N THR A 99 13.86 -0.63 -6.06
CA THR A 99 14.54 -0.17 -4.86
C THR A 99 14.25 1.31 -4.59
N ARG A 100 14.40 2.18 -5.60
CA ARG A 100 14.09 3.62 -5.47
C ARG A 100 12.64 3.85 -5.05
N TYR A 101 11.71 3.14 -5.66
CA TYR A 101 10.28 3.24 -5.37
C TYR A 101 9.95 2.84 -3.93
N LEU A 102 10.47 1.71 -3.47
CA LEU A 102 10.21 1.21 -2.12
C LEU A 102 10.97 2.00 -1.05
N ASP A 103 12.17 2.50 -1.34
CA ASP A 103 12.91 3.38 -0.43
C ASP A 103 12.18 4.70 -0.18
N ALA A 104 11.61 5.29 -1.22
CA ALA A 104 10.82 6.50 -1.07
C ALA A 104 9.58 6.27 -0.18
N ALA A 105 8.85 5.18 -0.43
CA ALA A 105 7.69 4.82 0.38
C ALA A 105 8.07 4.50 1.83
N ARG A 106 9.16 3.74 2.03
CA ARG A 106 9.69 3.39 3.34
C ARG A 106 10.06 4.63 4.16
N LEU A 107 10.77 5.58 3.55
CA LEU A 107 11.14 6.82 4.21
C LEU A 107 9.91 7.64 4.60
N ALA A 108 8.94 7.77 3.71
CA ALA A 108 7.70 8.50 3.97
C ALA A 108 6.93 7.89 5.16
N ARG A 109 6.82 6.57 5.21
CA ARG A 109 6.15 5.87 6.32
C ARG A 109 6.88 6.05 7.65
N ARG A 110 8.20 5.99 7.66
CA ARG A 110 9.02 6.24 8.87
C ARG A 110 8.84 7.65 9.40
N LEU A 111 8.76 8.64 8.52
CA LEU A 111 8.55 10.04 8.90
C LEU A 111 7.10 10.31 9.38
N ALA A 112 6.14 9.55 8.88
CA ALA A 112 4.73 9.66 9.30
C ALA A 112 4.44 8.93 10.62
N SER A 113 5.26 7.95 11.01
CA SER A 113 5.11 7.25 12.28
C SER A 113 5.83 8.04 13.37
N PRO A 114 5.12 8.51 14.43
CA PRO A 114 5.79 9.12 15.57
C PRO A 114 6.79 8.10 16.15
N ALA A 115 7.99 8.57 16.45
CA ALA A 115 8.95 7.75 17.19
C ALA A 115 8.33 7.32 18.54
N PRO A 116 8.54 6.09 18.98
CA PRO A 116 8.04 5.63 20.26
C PRO A 116 8.60 6.42 21.43
#